data_3ca48596475d14c9ee9fd45a0f0a3533
#
_entry.id   3ca48596475d14c9ee9fd45a0f0a3533
#
_cell.length_a   1.000
_cell.length_b   1.000
_cell.length_c   1.000
_cell.angle_alpha   90.00
_cell.angle_beta   90.00
_cell.angle_gamma   90.00
#
_symmetry.space_group_name_H-M   'P 1'
#
loop_
_entity.id
_entity.type
_entity.pdbx_description
1 polymer ?
#
loop_
_entity_poly.entity_id
_entity_poly.type
_entity_poly.pdbx_seq_one_letter_code
_entity_poly.pdbx_strand_id
1 'polypeptide(L)'
;MKNYSEDWEAVIGLEIHVQLSTKSKLFSGASTDFGALPNTQACNIDLAMPGVLPVLNEEVLRMAVKLGKALNAEINSPTSFARKNYFYPDSPKGYQISQMDKPIVENGYLDIETENGGKRIGVTLSLIHISEPTRHDQI
;
A
#
# COMPACT_ATOMS: atom_id res chain seq x y z
N MET A 1 -33.87 -10.66 -17.47
CA MET A 1 -32.68 -11.07 -16.71
C MET A 1 -32.03 -12.22 -17.46
N LYS A 2 -30.77 -12.09 -17.87
CA LYS A 2 -30.05 -13.22 -18.47
C LYS A 2 -29.69 -14.20 -17.36
N ASN A 3 -30.20 -15.41 -17.42
CA ASN A 3 -29.73 -16.51 -16.59
C ASN A 3 -28.29 -16.82 -17.05
N TYR A 4 -27.33 -16.47 -16.23
CA TYR A 4 -25.97 -17.02 -16.39
C TYR A 4 -26.06 -18.49 -16.00
N SER A 5 -25.43 -19.37 -16.80
CA SER A 5 -25.42 -20.82 -16.55
C SER A 5 -24.78 -21.10 -15.18
N GLU A 6 -25.15 -22.21 -14.56
CA GLU A 6 -24.61 -22.66 -13.26
C GLU A 6 -23.10 -22.89 -13.25
N ASP A 7 -22.42 -22.74 -14.38
CA ASP A 7 -20.96 -22.94 -14.59
C ASP A 7 -20.10 -21.70 -14.32
N TRP A 8 -20.72 -20.56 -13.95
CA TRP A 8 -19.97 -19.30 -13.73
C TRP A 8 -20.18 -18.73 -12.34
N GLU A 9 -19.06 -18.52 -11.62
CA GLU A 9 -19.02 -17.80 -10.35
C GLU A 9 -18.45 -16.40 -10.55
N ALA A 10 -19.12 -15.37 -10.02
CA ALA A 10 -18.58 -14.01 -10.02
C ALA A 10 -17.68 -13.82 -8.79
N VAL A 11 -16.39 -13.63 -9.00
CA VAL A 11 -15.41 -13.29 -7.96
C VAL A 11 -15.04 -11.81 -8.09
N ILE A 12 -15.25 -11.04 -7.04
CA ILE A 12 -14.98 -9.60 -7.01
C ILE A 12 -13.91 -9.33 -5.94
N GLY A 13 -12.76 -8.79 -6.37
CA GLY A 13 -11.71 -8.29 -5.50
C GLY A 13 -11.74 -6.77 -5.43
N LEU A 14 -11.43 -6.21 -4.27
CA LEU A 14 -11.25 -4.79 -4.05
C LEU A 14 -9.81 -4.53 -3.61
N GLU A 15 -9.20 -3.51 -4.18
CA GLU A 15 -7.91 -3.00 -3.76
C GLU A 15 -8.06 -1.54 -3.35
N ILE A 16 -7.54 -1.18 -2.17
CA ILE A 16 -7.66 0.16 -1.60
C ILE A 16 -6.26 0.69 -1.30
N HIS A 17 -5.93 1.85 -1.86
CA HIS A 17 -4.69 2.56 -1.57
C HIS A 17 -4.92 3.65 -0.55
N VAL A 18 -4.07 3.69 0.48
CA VAL A 18 -4.12 4.70 1.54
C VAL A 18 -2.78 5.42 1.61
N GLN A 19 -2.80 6.74 1.45
CA GLN A 19 -1.63 7.58 1.74
C GLN A 19 -1.60 7.92 3.22
N LEU A 20 -0.49 7.58 3.87
CA LEU A 20 -0.31 7.84 5.30
C LEU A 20 0.15 9.29 5.54
N SER A 21 -0.39 9.92 6.58
CA SER A 21 -0.08 11.31 6.96
C SER A 21 1.23 11.41 7.76
N THR A 22 2.34 10.93 7.21
CA THR A 22 3.66 11.06 7.80
C THR A 22 4.38 12.32 7.32
N LYS A 23 5.35 12.82 8.08
CA LYS A 23 6.14 14.01 7.72
C LYS A 23 7.21 13.73 6.67
N SER A 24 7.63 12.49 6.57
CA SER A 24 8.59 12.02 5.56
C SER A 24 8.05 10.81 4.83
N LYS A 25 8.59 10.54 3.66
CA LYS A 25 8.23 9.40 2.83
C LYS A 25 8.49 8.07 3.53
N LEU A 26 7.96 7.00 2.96
CA LEU A 26 8.02 5.64 3.51
C LEU A 26 9.46 5.11 3.67
N PHE A 27 10.31 5.33 2.68
CA PHE A 27 11.67 4.79 2.64
C PHE A 27 12.76 5.86 2.45
N SER A 28 12.41 7.13 2.56
CA SER A 28 13.33 8.25 2.44
C SER A 28 12.98 9.39 3.39
N GLY A 29 13.96 10.24 3.69
CA GLY A 29 13.77 11.41 4.54
C GLY A 29 13.12 12.61 3.85
N ALA A 30 12.75 12.50 2.58
CA ALA A 30 12.11 13.60 1.86
C ALA A 30 10.71 13.90 2.40
N SER A 31 10.31 15.17 2.38
CA SER A 31 9.01 15.63 2.87
C SER A 31 7.84 15.03 2.07
N THR A 32 6.68 14.96 2.71
CA THR A 32 5.39 14.59 2.13
C THR A 32 4.40 15.75 2.08
N ASP A 33 4.87 16.99 2.25
CA ASP A 33 4.01 18.16 2.26
C ASP A 33 3.23 18.30 0.95
N PHE A 34 1.94 18.52 1.06
CA PHE A 34 1.08 18.69 -0.11
C PHE A 34 1.31 20.06 -0.76
N GLY A 35 1.28 20.11 -2.10
CA GLY A 35 1.38 21.35 -2.86
C GLY A 35 2.81 21.91 -3.04
N ALA A 36 3.84 21.14 -2.72
CA ALA A 36 5.21 21.53 -3.02
C ALA A 36 5.48 21.60 -4.53
N LEU A 37 6.47 22.39 -4.92
CA LEU A 37 6.89 22.48 -6.32
C LEU A 37 7.39 21.12 -6.83
N PRO A 38 7.22 20.83 -8.12
CA PRO A 38 7.72 19.60 -8.72
C PRO A 38 9.21 19.37 -8.43
N ASN A 39 9.57 18.12 -8.12
CA ASN A 39 10.95 17.67 -7.87
C ASN A 39 11.67 18.29 -6.65
N THR A 40 10.96 18.99 -5.77
CA THR A 40 11.58 19.59 -4.57
C THR A 40 11.57 18.65 -3.36
N GLN A 41 10.74 17.61 -3.38
CA GLN A 41 10.62 16.63 -2.30
C GLN A 41 11.30 15.31 -2.68
N ALA A 42 12.60 15.38 -2.92
CA ALA A 42 13.41 14.22 -3.26
C ALA A 42 14.75 14.27 -2.52
N CYS A 43 15.23 13.11 -2.07
CA CYS A 43 16.57 12.94 -1.51
C CYS A 43 17.35 11.92 -2.35
N ASN A 44 18.60 11.66 -1.97
CA ASN A 44 19.48 10.76 -2.72
C ASN A 44 18.89 9.36 -2.92
N ILE A 45 18.06 8.89 -1.97
CA ILE A 45 17.37 7.59 -2.07
C ILE A 45 16.32 7.62 -3.18
N ASP A 46 15.53 8.70 -3.25
CA ASP A 46 14.50 8.86 -4.28
C ASP A 46 15.13 8.96 -5.69
N LEU A 47 16.31 9.55 -5.77
CA LEU A 47 17.07 9.72 -7.01
C LEU A 47 17.89 8.50 -7.41
N ALA A 48 17.85 7.43 -6.63
CA ALA A 48 18.63 6.22 -6.87
C ALA A 48 20.17 6.44 -6.99
N MET A 49 20.69 7.34 -6.17
CA MET A 49 22.14 7.62 -6.19
C MET A 49 22.95 6.38 -5.76
N PRO A 50 24.16 6.19 -6.29
CA PRO A 50 25.00 5.05 -5.92
C PRO A 50 25.27 4.97 -4.44
N GLY A 51 25.14 3.77 -3.85
CA GLY A 51 25.46 3.48 -2.46
C GLY A 51 24.37 3.82 -1.45
N VAL A 52 23.23 4.36 -1.86
CA VAL A 52 22.11 4.63 -0.96
C VAL A 52 21.20 3.41 -0.79
N LEU A 53 20.65 3.26 0.40
CA LEU A 53 19.69 2.20 0.72
C LEU A 53 18.43 2.82 1.35
N PRO A 54 17.25 2.31 1.01
CA PRO A 54 16.01 2.75 1.63
C PRO A 54 15.97 2.37 3.12
N VAL A 55 15.40 3.27 3.94
CA VAL A 55 15.22 3.08 5.38
C VAL A 55 13.74 3.25 5.70
N LEU A 56 13.14 2.25 6.34
CA LEU A 56 11.74 2.26 6.70
C LEU A 56 11.43 3.35 7.73
N ASN A 57 10.40 4.14 7.47
CA ASN A 57 9.87 5.11 8.40
C ASN A 57 9.09 4.40 9.52
N GLU A 58 9.54 4.55 10.77
CA GLU A 58 8.94 3.91 11.94
C GLU A 58 7.47 4.30 12.15
N GLU A 59 7.10 5.55 11.85
CA GLU A 59 5.72 6.01 12.01
C GLU A 59 4.76 5.29 11.05
N VAL A 60 5.21 4.95 9.85
CA VAL A 60 4.45 4.12 8.91
C VAL A 60 4.17 2.74 9.52
N LEU A 61 5.18 2.13 10.15
CA LEU A 61 5.00 0.84 10.83
C LEU A 61 3.96 0.94 11.96
N ARG A 62 4.01 2.00 12.76
CA ARG A 62 3.02 2.25 13.82
C ARG A 62 1.60 2.42 13.26
N MET A 63 1.46 3.16 12.16
CA MET A 63 0.16 3.35 11.49
C MET A 63 -0.36 2.03 10.91
N ALA A 64 0.49 1.21 10.28
CA ALA A 64 0.11 -0.10 9.76
C ALA A 64 -0.37 -1.04 10.88
N VAL A 65 0.31 -1.07 12.02
CA VAL A 65 -0.12 -1.85 13.19
C VAL A 65 -1.47 -1.35 13.73
N LYS A 66 -1.69 -0.04 13.80
CA LYS A 66 -2.99 0.53 14.19
C LYS A 66 -4.10 0.10 13.24
N LEU A 67 -3.84 0.16 11.93
CA LEU A 67 -4.79 -0.31 10.92
C LEU A 67 -5.11 -1.80 11.12
N GLY A 68 -4.09 -2.65 11.26
CA GLY A 68 -4.29 -4.07 11.50
C GLY A 68 -5.14 -4.36 12.74
N LYS A 69 -4.91 -3.62 13.82
CA LYS A 69 -5.74 -3.71 15.04
C LYS A 69 -7.19 -3.30 14.78
N ALA A 70 -7.42 -2.24 14.02
CA ALA A 70 -8.76 -1.78 13.67
C ALA A 70 -9.51 -2.76 12.76
N LEU A 71 -8.78 -3.53 11.97
CA LEU A 71 -9.31 -4.56 11.07
C LEU A 71 -9.42 -5.94 11.73
N ASN A 72 -9.20 -6.07 13.02
CA ASN A 72 -9.14 -7.36 13.72
C ASN A 72 -8.19 -8.37 13.05
N ALA A 73 -7.11 -7.87 12.49
CA ALA A 73 -6.17 -8.64 11.68
C ALA A 73 -4.98 -9.16 12.50
N GLU A 74 -4.31 -10.15 11.97
CA GLU A 74 -3.04 -10.66 12.46
C GLU A 74 -1.91 -9.69 12.08
N ILE A 75 -1.01 -9.44 13.02
CA ILE A 75 0.19 -8.62 12.81
C ILE A 75 1.39 -9.53 12.73
N ASN A 76 2.05 -9.56 11.59
CA ASN A 76 3.23 -10.39 11.39
C ASN A 76 4.50 -9.77 11.97
N SER A 77 5.22 -10.56 12.74
CA SER A 77 6.56 -10.23 13.25
C SER A 77 7.41 -11.50 13.28
N PRO A 78 8.49 -11.57 12.52
CA PRO A 78 9.03 -10.54 11.64
C PRO A 78 8.25 -10.38 10.33
N THR A 79 8.29 -9.17 9.77
CA THR A 79 7.84 -8.87 8.41
C THR A 79 9.05 -8.66 7.49
N SER A 80 8.87 -8.81 6.18
CA SER A 80 9.93 -8.62 5.20
C SER A 80 9.46 -7.83 3.98
N PHE A 81 10.41 -7.17 3.32
CA PHE A 81 10.15 -6.44 2.08
C PHE A 81 10.75 -7.20 0.90
N ALA A 82 10.00 -7.23 -0.19
CA ALA A 82 10.42 -7.76 -1.48
C ALA A 82 10.66 -6.60 -2.46
N ARG A 83 11.36 -6.88 -3.55
CA ARG A 83 11.63 -5.94 -4.61
C ARG A 83 10.94 -6.41 -5.88
N LYS A 84 10.00 -5.59 -6.37
CA LYS A 84 9.36 -5.77 -7.67
C LYS A 84 10.11 -4.94 -8.70
N ASN A 85 10.91 -5.57 -9.54
CA ASN A 85 11.69 -4.88 -10.57
C ASN A 85 10.81 -4.60 -11.79
N TYR A 86 10.80 -3.36 -12.24
CA TYR A 86 10.18 -2.94 -13.50
C TYR A 86 10.81 -1.63 -13.94
N PHE A 87 10.82 -1.39 -15.24
CA PHE A 87 11.42 -0.19 -15.82
C PHE A 87 10.31 0.71 -16.34
N TYR A 88 10.20 1.89 -15.74
CA TYR A 88 9.24 2.90 -16.13
C TYR A 88 9.92 4.28 -16.13
N PRO A 89 9.57 5.19 -17.04
CA PRO A 89 10.23 6.49 -17.14
C PRO A 89 10.21 7.34 -15.88
N ASP A 90 9.20 7.17 -15.04
CA ASP A 90 9.00 7.88 -13.77
C ASP A 90 9.56 7.13 -12.54
N SER A 91 10.18 5.98 -12.75
CA SER A 91 10.80 5.20 -11.67
C SER A 91 12.32 5.10 -11.86
N PRO A 92 13.11 6.11 -11.42
CA PRO A 92 14.55 6.13 -11.61
C PRO A 92 15.27 4.93 -10.95
N LYS A 93 14.69 4.36 -9.88
CA LYS A 93 15.25 3.17 -9.22
C LYS A 93 15.05 1.87 -10.00
N GLY A 94 14.12 1.83 -10.95
CA GLY A 94 13.77 0.63 -11.70
C GLY A 94 13.16 -0.49 -10.85
N TYR A 95 12.71 -0.21 -9.64
CA TYR A 95 12.02 -1.16 -8.77
C TYR A 95 11.05 -0.48 -7.80
N GLN A 96 10.07 -1.23 -7.37
CA GLN A 96 9.15 -0.89 -6.29
C GLN A 96 9.40 -1.81 -5.09
N ILE A 97 9.42 -1.24 -3.88
CA ILE A 97 9.45 -2.03 -2.66
C ILE A 97 8.02 -2.45 -2.33
N SER A 98 7.83 -3.71 -2.01
CA SER A 98 6.53 -4.30 -1.69
C SER A 98 6.67 -5.38 -0.62
N GLN A 99 5.55 -5.94 -0.20
CA GLN A 99 5.51 -7.08 0.71
C GLN A 99 4.63 -8.16 0.08
N MET A 100 5.17 -9.33 -0.22
CA MET A 100 4.43 -10.45 -0.81
C MET A 100 4.32 -11.61 0.18
N ASP A 101 5.47 -12.14 0.61
CA ASP A 101 5.50 -13.39 1.39
C ASP A 101 5.16 -13.18 2.87
N LYS A 102 5.50 -12.02 3.42
CA LYS A 102 5.27 -11.67 4.84
C LYS A 102 4.73 -10.24 4.95
N PRO A 103 3.47 -10.02 4.56
CA PRO A 103 2.83 -8.72 4.73
C PRO A 103 2.77 -8.38 6.22
N ILE A 104 2.76 -7.09 6.54
CA ILE A 104 2.69 -6.66 7.94
C ILE A 104 1.36 -7.02 8.59
N VAL A 105 0.29 -7.04 7.81
CA VAL A 105 -1.09 -7.29 8.28
C VAL A 105 -1.77 -8.30 7.35
N GLU A 106 -2.39 -9.32 7.91
CA GLU A 106 -3.16 -10.30 7.14
C GLU A 106 -4.36 -10.83 7.92
N ASN A 107 -5.25 -11.55 7.23
CA ASN A 107 -6.40 -12.24 7.82
C ASN A 107 -7.31 -11.34 8.66
N GLY A 108 -7.53 -10.11 8.23
CA GLY A 108 -8.42 -9.17 8.90
C GLY A 108 -9.86 -9.28 8.44
N TYR A 109 -10.73 -8.53 9.12
CA TYR A 109 -12.13 -8.39 8.71
C TYR A 109 -12.76 -7.09 9.23
N LEU A 110 -13.83 -6.71 8.56
CA LEU A 110 -14.74 -5.66 8.98
C LEU A 110 -16.17 -6.21 9.02
N ASP A 111 -16.90 -5.91 10.08
CA ASP A 111 -18.34 -6.14 10.14
C ASP A 111 -19.05 -4.84 9.75
N ILE A 112 -19.88 -4.91 8.73
CA ILE A 112 -20.65 -3.79 8.19
C ILE A 112 -22.14 -4.05 8.31
N GLU A 113 -22.92 -3.00 8.47
CA GLU A 113 -24.38 -3.06 8.39
C GLU A 113 -24.83 -2.79 6.95
N THR A 114 -25.69 -3.64 6.44
CA THR A 114 -26.32 -3.50 5.13
C THR A 114 -27.83 -3.48 5.26
N GLU A 115 -28.54 -3.13 4.21
CA GLU A 115 -30.01 -3.18 4.17
C GLU A 115 -30.57 -4.59 4.49
N ASN A 116 -29.77 -5.62 4.25
CA ASN A 116 -30.12 -7.03 4.52
C ASN A 116 -29.56 -7.56 5.84
N GLY A 117 -29.07 -6.69 6.73
CA GLY A 117 -28.47 -7.03 8.02
C GLY A 117 -26.94 -6.96 8.03
N GLY A 118 -26.33 -7.37 9.13
CA GLY A 118 -24.88 -7.37 9.31
C GLY A 118 -24.16 -8.31 8.33
N LYS A 119 -23.04 -7.84 7.78
CA LYS A 119 -22.21 -8.63 6.87
C LYS A 119 -20.74 -8.49 7.23
N ARG A 120 -20.02 -9.61 7.26
CA ARG A 120 -18.57 -9.63 7.43
C ARG A 120 -17.86 -9.55 6.08
N ILE A 121 -16.93 -8.61 5.96
CA ILE A 121 -16.04 -8.45 4.82
C ILE A 121 -14.64 -8.84 5.25
N GLY A 122 -14.08 -9.87 4.62
CA GLY A 122 -12.69 -10.29 4.85
C GLY A 122 -11.69 -9.32 4.22
N VAL A 123 -10.59 -9.08 4.92
CA VAL A 123 -9.42 -8.34 4.42
C VAL A 123 -8.27 -9.33 4.36
N THR A 124 -7.91 -9.75 3.16
CA THR A 124 -6.92 -10.82 2.96
C THR A 124 -5.56 -10.40 3.47
N LEU A 125 -5.08 -9.21 3.05
CA LEU A 125 -3.81 -8.65 3.48
C LEU A 125 -3.81 -7.13 3.36
N SER A 126 -2.96 -6.49 4.16
CA SER A 126 -2.56 -5.11 3.99
C SER A 126 -1.03 -5.06 3.97
N LEU A 127 -0.48 -4.44 2.97
CA LEU A 127 0.96 -4.37 2.76
C LEU A 127 1.42 -2.92 2.65
N ILE A 128 2.68 -2.71 3.00
CA ILE A 128 3.36 -1.44 2.83
C ILE A 128 4.09 -1.48 1.49
N HIS A 129 3.78 -0.54 0.61
CA HIS A 129 4.47 -0.39 -0.66
C HIS A 129 4.60 1.09 -1.03
N ILE A 130 5.55 1.39 -1.90
CA ILE A 130 5.58 2.70 -2.55
C ILE A 130 4.57 2.62 -3.70
N SER A 131 3.47 3.36 -3.61
CA SER A 131 2.63 3.59 -4.77
C SER A 131 3.35 4.53 -5.72
N GLU A 132 3.27 4.23 -7.00
CA GLU A 132 3.66 5.18 -8.04
C GLU A 132 2.83 6.45 -7.89
N PRO A 133 3.38 7.63 -8.24
CA PRO A 133 2.56 8.80 -8.36
C PRO A 133 1.49 8.48 -9.41
N THR A 134 0.29 8.20 -8.95
CA THR A 134 -0.86 8.14 -9.85
C THR A 134 -0.90 9.48 -10.55
N ARG A 135 -0.73 9.48 -11.87
CA ARG A 135 -1.18 10.59 -12.69
C ARG A 135 -2.62 10.85 -12.26
N HIS A 136 -2.85 11.96 -11.61
CA HIS A 136 -4.17 12.53 -11.61
C HIS A 136 -4.43 12.90 -13.07
N ASP A 137 -5.07 12.01 -13.79
CA ASP A 137 -5.67 12.35 -15.05
C ASP A 137 -6.64 13.49 -14.75
N GLN A 138 -6.25 14.67 -15.16
CA GLN A 138 -7.12 15.81 -15.15
C GLN A 138 -8.29 15.47 -16.11
N ILE A 139 -9.44 15.23 -15.51
CA ILE A 139 -10.73 15.31 -16.24
C ILE A 139 -11.14 16.77 -16.24
#